data_c1242ab247ebc7c248c70cfb1f5f3b29
#
_entry.id   c1242ab247ebc7c248c70cfb1f5f3b29
#
_cell.length_a   1.000
_cell.length_b   1.000
_cell.length_c   1.000
_cell.angle_alpha   90.00
_cell.angle_beta   90.00
_cell.angle_gamma   90.00
#
_symmetry.space_group_name_H-M   'P 1'
#
loop_
_entity.id
_entity.type
_entity.pdbx_description
1 polymer ?
#
loop_
_entity_poly.entity_id
_entity_poly.type
_entity_poly.pdbx_seq_one_letter_code
_entity_poly.pdbx_strand_id
1 'polypeptide(L)'
;MTTTTTDQAELQHSLANLKLERDAVLLYEGLAEIEKDPVRADAFHAIATGERRHAFVWASRVEAAGGAVPRMTQPRWRVRAVLACARVFGTKAVSGMVKALEGDELALYEGLEGLEMEAIAADEREHAAIWKRLDMGMPGVTPSTPEAAAAAEIAIRDESWHRAAGNSGTLRAAVFGINDGLVSNLALIMGFAGAATGNEVIVLAGVAGLLAGAFSMAAGEYISMQSQRELFERQIELEREELRFMP
;
A
#
# COMPACT_ATOMS: atom_id res chain seq x y z
N MET A 1 -21.07 -23.39 -33.68
CA MET A 1 -20.05 -23.98 -32.77
C MET A 1 -19.04 -22.97 -32.23
N THR A 2 -19.17 -21.70 -32.56
CA THR A 2 -18.28 -20.59 -32.10
C THR A 2 -18.76 -19.88 -30.81
N THR A 3 -19.98 -20.10 -30.40
CA THR A 3 -20.60 -19.49 -29.21
C THR A 3 -20.05 -20.02 -27.88
N THR A 4 -19.71 -21.29 -27.82
CA THR A 4 -19.27 -21.94 -26.56
C THR A 4 -17.88 -21.49 -26.05
N THR A 5 -16.97 -21.05 -26.92
CA THR A 5 -15.62 -20.62 -26.52
C THR A 5 -15.61 -19.18 -25.99
N THR A 6 -16.44 -18.31 -26.54
CA THR A 6 -16.60 -16.92 -26.08
C THR A 6 -17.27 -16.88 -24.71
N ASP A 7 -18.35 -17.67 -24.53
CA ASP A 7 -19.08 -17.76 -23.24
C ASP A 7 -18.17 -18.32 -22.11
N GLN A 8 -17.31 -19.28 -22.42
CA GLN A 8 -16.34 -19.80 -21.46
C GLN A 8 -15.26 -18.77 -21.09
N ALA A 9 -14.76 -17.98 -22.04
CA ALA A 9 -13.80 -16.93 -21.78
C ALA A 9 -14.39 -15.82 -20.90
N GLU A 10 -15.62 -15.42 -21.18
CA GLU A 10 -16.37 -14.43 -20.40
C GLU A 10 -16.63 -14.92 -18.97
N LEU A 11 -17.02 -16.19 -18.80
CA LEU A 11 -17.21 -16.79 -17.48
C LEU A 11 -15.90 -16.81 -16.68
N GLN A 12 -14.80 -17.20 -17.29
CA GLN A 12 -13.50 -17.24 -16.61
C GLN A 12 -13.03 -15.84 -16.21
N HIS A 13 -13.23 -14.85 -17.08
CA HIS A 13 -12.93 -13.44 -16.80
C HIS A 13 -13.77 -12.93 -15.62
N SER A 14 -15.08 -13.18 -15.64
CA SER A 14 -15.99 -12.77 -14.55
C SER A 14 -15.66 -13.43 -13.21
N LEU A 15 -15.26 -14.70 -13.23
CA LEU A 15 -14.81 -15.43 -12.02
C LEU A 15 -13.48 -14.88 -11.48
N ALA A 16 -12.54 -14.47 -12.35
CA ALA A 16 -11.28 -13.88 -11.96
C ALA A 16 -11.49 -12.53 -11.28
N ASN A 17 -12.31 -11.67 -11.87
CA ASN A 17 -12.63 -10.36 -11.31
C ASN A 17 -13.42 -10.49 -9.99
N LEU A 18 -14.45 -11.35 -9.94
CA LEU A 18 -15.17 -11.61 -8.70
C LEU A 18 -14.22 -11.99 -7.55
N LYS A 19 -13.16 -12.74 -7.84
CA LYS A 19 -12.18 -13.12 -6.84
C LYS A 19 -11.31 -11.95 -6.41
N LEU A 20 -10.94 -11.03 -7.32
CA LEU A 20 -10.20 -9.83 -7.03
C LEU A 20 -11.00 -8.93 -6.10
N GLU A 21 -12.23 -8.60 -6.45
CA GLU A 21 -13.12 -7.76 -5.65
C GLU A 21 -13.36 -8.32 -4.24
N ARG A 22 -13.54 -9.63 -4.12
CA ARG A 22 -13.68 -10.27 -2.82
C ARG A 22 -12.42 -10.20 -1.97
N ASP A 23 -11.25 -10.30 -2.60
CA ASP A 23 -9.99 -10.11 -1.91
C ASP A 23 -9.82 -8.65 -1.46
N ALA A 24 -10.25 -7.67 -2.26
CA ALA A 24 -10.27 -6.26 -1.91
C ALA A 24 -11.21 -5.98 -0.72
N VAL A 25 -12.42 -6.54 -0.72
CA VAL A 25 -13.32 -6.46 0.45
C VAL A 25 -12.62 -6.93 1.72
N LEU A 26 -12.00 -8.12 1.69
CA LEU A 26 -11.33 -8.69 2.87
C LEU A 26 -10.10 -7.89 3.29
N LEU A 27 -9.38 -7.29 2.33
CA LEU A 27 -8.26 -6.39 2.59
C LEU A 27 -8.72 -5.15 3.35
N TYR A 28 -9.72 -4.45 2.83
CA TYR A 28 -10.17 -3.19 3.41
C TYR A 28 -10.92 -3.36 4.73
N GLU A 29 -11.70 -4.43 4.88
CA GLU A 29 -12.26 -4.80 6.19
C GLU A 29 -11.15 -5.06 7.23
N GLY A 30 -10.14 -5.85 6.85
CA GLY A 30 -9.02 -6.12 7.73
C GLY A 30 -8.16 -4.88 8.06
N LEU A 31 -8.00 -3.95 7.12
CA LEU A 31 -7.34 -2.67 7.39
C LEU A 31 -8.16 -1.78 8.32
N ALA A 32 -9.48 -1.73 8.16
CA ALA A 32 -10.37 -0.99 9.04
C ALA A 32 -10.34 -1.53 10.48
N GLU A 33 -10.29 -2.85 10.66
CA GLU A 33 -10.16 -3.47 11.99
C GLU A 33 -8.82 -3.19 12.67
N ILE A 34 -7.73 -3.06 11.90
CA ILE A 34 -6.38 -2.79 12.41
C ILE A 34 -6.19 -1.31 12.74
N GLU A 35 -6.87 -0.42 12.01
CA GLU A 35 -6.69 1.02 12.11
C GLU A 35 -7.23 1.55 13.46
N LYS A 36 -6.43 2.43 14.08
CA LYS A 36 -6.78 3.06 15.35
C LYS A 36 -7.42 4.44 15.19
N ASP A 37 -7.15 5.08 14.06
CA ASP A 37 -7.76 6.37 13.72
C ASP A 37 -9.16 6.11 13.13
N PRO A 38 -10.23 6.53 13.81
CA PRO A 38 -11.60 6.25 13.37
C PRO A 38 -11.90 6.84 11.99
N VAL A 39 -11.30 7.98 11.65
CA VAL A 39 -11.51 8.64 10.34
C VAL A 39 -10.89 7.80 9.22
N ARG A 40 -9.74 7.21 9.45
CA ARG A 40 -9.11 6.29 8.48
C ARG A 40 -9.83 4.95 8.41
N ALA A 41 -10.31 4.44 9.56
CA ALA A 41 -11.09 3.21 9.61
C ALA A 41 -12.40 3.37 8.81
N ASP A 42 -13.10 4.49 8.96
CA ASP A 42 -14.31 4.80 8.20
C ASP A 42 -14.04 4.89 6.68
N ALA A 43 -12.90 5.45 6.30
CA ALA A 43 -12.50 5.49 4.90
C ALA A 43 -12.27 4.07 4.32
N PHE A 44 -11.63 3.18 5.06
CA PHE A 44 -11.47 1.78 4.65
C PHE A 44 -12.80 1.03 4.59
N HIS A 45 -13.72 1.28 5.52
CA HIS A 45 -15.08 0.73 5.44
C HIS A 45 -15.85 1.24 4.23
N ALA A 46 -15.68 2.51 3.86
CA ALA A 46 -16.32 3.08 2.68
C ALA A 46 -15.82 2.39 1.40
N ILE A 47 -14.50 2.20 1.25
CA ILE A 47 -13.92 1.46 0.13
C ILE A 47 -14.45 0.01 0.14
N ALA A 48 -14.38 -0.72 1.26
CA ALA A 48 -14.89 -2.08 1.36
C ALA A 48 -16.36 -2.20 0.94
N THR A 49 -17.15 -1.15 1.15
CA THR A 49 -18.56 -1.10 0.71
C THR A 49 -18.67 -0.93 -0.80
N GLY A 50 -17.78 -0.17 -1.43
CA GLY A 50 -17.64 -0.07 -2.88
C GLY A 50 -17.30 -1.45 -3.48
N GLU A 51 -16.28 -2.08 -2.96
CA GLU A 51 -15.80 -3.40 -3.43
C GLU A 51 -16.88 -4.49 -3.32
N ARG A 52 -17.74 -4.42 -2.29
CA ARG A 52 -18.89 -5.35 -2.21
C ARG A 52 -19.89 -5.14 -3.33
N ARG A 53 -20.10 -3.89 -3.78
CA ARG A 53 -20.97 -3.60 -4.94
C ARG A 53 -20.36 -4.16 -6.22
N HIS A 54 -19.06 -3.96 -6.41
CA HIS A 54 -18.32 -4.51 -7.55
C HIS A 54 -18.37 -6.04 -7.57
N ALA A 55 -18.11 -6.67 -6.43
CA ALA A 55 -18.22 -8.13 -6.28
C ALA A 55 -19.65 -8.65 -6.61
N PHE A 56 -20.68 -7.89 -6.26
CA PHE A 56 -22.06 -8.24 -6.61
C PHE A 56 -22.31 -8.18 -8.13
N VAL A 57 -21.81 -7.14 -8.81
CA VAL A 57 -21.90 -7.02 -10.27
C VAL A 57 -21.23 -8.21 -10.96
N TRP A 58 -20.03 -8.54 -10.55
CA TRP A 58 -19.29 -9.69 -11.10
C TRP A 58 -19.94 -11.03 -10.79
N ALA A 59 -20.54 -11.20 -9.59
CA ALA A 59 -21.31 -12.39 -9.25
C ALA A 59 -22.53 -12.56 -10.16
N SER A 60 -23.27 -11.48 -10.42
CA SER A 60 -24.41 -11.48 -11.34
C SER A 60 -24.02 -11.85 -12.78
N ARG A 61 -22.84 -11.39 -13.24
CA ARG A 61 -22.29 -11.77 -14.56
C ARG A 61 -21.91 -13.24 -14.63
N VAL A 62 -21.33 -13.80 -13.55
CA VAL A 62 -21.07 -15.25 -13.45
C VAL A 62 -22.34 -16.05 -13.59
N GLU A 63 -23.43 -15.64 -12.91
CA GLU A 63 -24.74 -16.30 -13.00
C GLU A 63 -25.35 -16.15 -14.38
N ALA A 64 -25.27 -14.97 -14.99
CA ALA A 64 -25.78 -14.72 -16.34
C ALA A 64 -25.05 -15.56 -17.40
N ALA A 65 -23.75 -15.81 -17.21
CA ALA A 65 -22.96 -16.74 -18.04
C ALA A 65 -23.19 -18.23 -17.72
N GLY A 66 -24.19 -18.56 -16.87
CA GLY A 66 -24.52 -19.94 -16.50
C GLY A 66 -23.53 -20.58 -15.54
N GLY A 67 -22.64 -19.81 -14.92
CA GLY A 67 -21.68 -20.28 -13.92
C GLY A 67 -22.27 -20.31 -12.52
N ALA A 68 -21.65 -21.10 -11.65
CA ALA A 68 -21.96 -21.10 -10.22
C ALA A 68 -21.05 -20.09 -9.49
N VAL A 69 -21.64 -19.20 -8.69
CA VAL A 69 -20.89 -18.28 -7.86
C VAL A 69 -20.18 -19.05 -6.75
N PRO A 70 -18.83 -19.05 -6.70
CA PRO A 70 -18.08 -19.75 -5.67
C PRO A 70 -18.42 -19.19 -4.29
N ARG A 71 -18.38 -20.05 -3.26
CA ARG A 71 -18.43 -19.57 -1.87
C ARG A 71 -17.22 -18.70 -1.58
N MET A 72 -17.39 -17.71 -0.70
CA MET A 72 -16.32 -16.83 -0.27
C MET A 72 -15.20 -17.67 0.35
N THR A 73 -14.01 -17.61 -0.23
CA THR A 73 -12.81 -18.32 0.23
C THR A 73 -11.95 -17.40 1.09
N GLN A 74 -10.96 -17.96 1.77
CA GLN A 74 -9.97 -17.15 2.49
C GLN A 74 -9.21 -16.23 1.51
N PRO A 75 -8.78 -15.05 1.97
CA PRO A 75 -8.04 -14.12 1.12
C PRO A 75 -6.74 -14.76 0.63
N ARG A 76 -6.31 -14.36 -0.56
CA ARG A 76 -5.03 -14.78 -1.15
C ARG A 76 -3.86 -14.45 -0.21
N TRP A 77 -2.78 -15.20 -0.34
CA TRP A 77 -1.60 -15.02 0.49
C TRP A 77 -1.04 -13.58 0.48
N ARG A 78 -1.15 -12.86 -0.65
CA ARG A 78 -0.75 -11.45 -0.79
C ARG A 78 -1.54 -10.55 0.16
N VAL A 79 -2.85 -10.67 0.19
CA VAL A 79 -3.73 -9.92 1.12
C VAL A 79 -3.38 -10.25 2.57
N ARG A 80 -3.19 -11.53 2.87
CA ARG A 80 -2.77 -11.98 4.21
C ARG A 80 -1.42 -11.39 4.63
N ALA A 81 -0.45 -11.31 3.70
CA ALA A 81 0.85 -10.70 3.95
C ALA A 81 0.72 -9.20 4.23
N VAL A 82 -0.07 -8.46 3.45
CA VAL A 82 -0.33 -7.04 3.68
C VAL A 82 -0.99 -6.82 5.04
N LEU A 83 -2.02 -7.60 5.39
CA LEU A 83 -2.68 -7.49 6.69
C LEU A 83 -1.74 -7.87 7.86
N ALA A 84 -0.87 -8.85 7.68
CA ALA A 84 0.15 -9.19 8.68
C ALA A 84 1.14 -8.03 8.87
N CYS A 85 1.63 -7.43 7.79
CA CYS A 85 2.47 -6.24 7.84
C CYS A 85 1.75 -5.05 8.49
N ALA A 86 0.47 -4.83 8.16
CA ALA A 86 -0.33 -3.76 8.75
C ALA A 86 -0.50 -3.93 10.28
N ARG A 87 -0.65 -5.17 10.77
CA ARG A 87 -0.72 -5.44 12.23
C ARG A 87 0.56 -5.09 12.96
N VAL A 88 1.71 -5.28 12.33
CA VAL A 88 3.03 -5.03 12.93
C VAL A 88 3.46 -3.57 12.79
N PHE A 89 3.30 -3.00 11.60
CA PHE A 89 3.85 -1.69 11.24
C PHE A 89 2.79 -0.58 11.11
N GLY A 90 1.51 -0.92 11.24
CA GLY A 90 0.38 -0.01 11.05
C GLY A 90 -0.06 0.13 9.59
N THR A 91 -1.29 0.62 9.38
CA THR A 91 -1.92 0.72 8.05
C THR A 91 -1.22 1.74 7.14
N LYS A 92 -0.60 2.77 7.71
CA LYS A 92 0.17 3.77 6.94
C LYS A 92 1.39 3.16 6.25
N ALA A 93 2.06 2.22 6.90
CA ALA A 93 3.27 1.59 6.37
C ALA A 93 2.99 0.69 5.16
N VAL A 94 1.78 0.17 5.03
CA VAL A 94 1.38 -0.73 3.93
C VAL A 94 0.68 -0.03 2.77
N SER A 95 0.49 1.30 2.81
CA SER A 95 -0.22 2.04 1.77
C SER A 95 0.34 1.80 0.36
N GLY A 96 1.67 1.76 0.23
CA GLY A 96 2.33 1.45 -1.04
C GLY A 96 2.08 0.02 -1.53
N MET A 97 1.94 -0.95 -0.61
CA MET A 97 1.65 -2.35 -0.97
C MET A 97 0.19 -2.50 -1.42
N VAL A 98 -0.73 -1.79 -0.78
CA VAL A 98 -2.16 -1.79 -1.15
C VAL A 98 -2.32 -1.18 -2.54
N LYS A 99 -1.75 0.01 -2.79
CA LYS A 99 -1.79 0.67 -4.10
C LYS A 99 -1.18 -0.16 -5.22
N ALA A 100 -0.13 -0.94 -4.93
CA ALA A 100 0.45 -1.85 -5.90
C ALA A 100 -0.48 -3.03 -6.24
N LEU A 101 -1.32 -3.47 -5.30
CA LEU A 101 -2.34 -4.48 -5.55
C LEU A 101 -3.49 -3.94 -6.41
N GLU A 102 -3.93 -2.69 -6.16
CA GLU A 102 -5.00 -2.01 -6.91
C GLU A 102 -4.56 -1.54 -8.30
N GLY A 103 -3.30 -1.15 -8.45
CA GLY A 103 -2.79 -0.65 -9.74
C GLY A 103 -2.89 -1.68 -10.88
N ASP A 104 -2.85 -2.96 -10.55
CA ASP A 104 -3.09 -4.05 -11.49
C ASP A 104 -4.59 -4.16 -11.89
N GLU A 105 -5.51 -3.64 -11.06
CA GLU A 105 -6.96 -3.77 -11.24
C GLU A 105 -7.53 -2.68 -12.16
N LEU A 106 -7.08 -1.44 -12.06
CA LEU A 106 -7.48 -0.35 -12.94
C LEU A 106 -7.25 -0.68 -14.43
N ALA A 107 -6.13 -1.33 -14.75
CA ALA A 107 -5.81 -1.74 -16.11
C ALA A 107 -6.76 -2.83 -16.66
N LEU A 108 -7.43 -3.59 -15.81
CA LEU A 108 -8.39 -4.64 -16.20
C LEU A 108 -9.74 -4.07 -16.63
N TYR A 109 -10.10 -2.88 -16.15
CA TYR A 109 -11.38 -2.22 -16.46
C TYR A 109 -11.27 -1.25 -17.64
N GLU A 110 -10.06 -0.83 -18.03
CA GLU A 110 -9.83 -0.01 -19.24
C GLU A 110 -10.17 -0.80 -20.50
N GLY A 111 -11.29 -0.43 -21.12
CA GLY A 111 -11.71 -1.03 -22.40
C GLY A 111 -12.95 -1.94 -22.30
N LEU A 112 -13.54 -2.10 -21.12
CA LEU A 112 -14.83 -2.77 -20.96
C LEU A 112 -15.97 -1.78 -21.18
N GLU A 113 -16.88 -2.08 -22.13
CA GLU A 113 -18.04 -1.25 -22.44
C GLU A 113 -19.23 -1.59 -21.53
N GLY A 114 -19.98 -0.55 -21.10
CA GLY A 114 -21.24 -0.67 -20.38
C GLY A 114 -21.34 0.25 -19.17
N LEU A 115 -22.56 0.71 -18.87
CA LEU A 115 -22.83 1.63 -17.76
C LEU A 115 -22.35 1.11 -16.39
N GLU A 116 -22.38 -0.20 -16.20
CA GLU A 116 -21.87 -0.82 -14.95
C GLU A 116 -20.35 -0.73 -14.84
N MET A 117 -19.65 -0.87 -15.95
CA MET A 117 -18.17 -0.76 -15.97
C MET A 117 -17.71 0.68 -15.79
N GLU A 118 -18.45 1.63 -16.37
CA GLU A 118 -18.20 3.05 -16.15
C GLU A 118 -18.39 3.44 -14.67
N ALA A 119 -19.40 2.85 -14.00
CA ALA A 119 -19.64 3.07 -12.58
C ALA A 119 -18.51 2.48 -11.72
N ILE A 120 -18.05 1.26 -11.99
CA ILE A 120 -16.92 0.65 -11.31
C ILE A 120 -15.66 1.50 -11.52
N ALA A 121 -15.35 1.90 -12.75
CA ALA A 121 -14.20 2.75 -13.04
C ALA A 121 -14.28 4.16 -12.38
N ALA A 122 -15.49 4.66 -12.12
CA ALA A 122 -15.68 5.89 -11.35
C ALA A 122 -15.40 5.66 -9.86
N ASP A 123 -15.89 4.57 -9.29
CA ASP A 123 -15.63 4.18 -7.90
C ASP A 123 -14.12 3.95 -7.66
N GLU A 124 -13.42 3.29 -8.60
CA GLU A 124 -11.97 3.09 -8.50
C GLU A 124 -11.18 4.42 -8.46
N ARG A 125 -11.60 5.39 -9.26
CA ARG A 125 -11.02 6.74 -9.21
C ARG A 125 -11.27 7.43 -7.87
N GLU A 126 -12.43 7.18 -7.25
CA GLU A 126 -12.74 7.68 -5.92
C GLU A 126 -11.89 6.99 -4.84
N HIS A 127 -11.69 5.67 -4.92
CA HIS A 127 -10.78 4.92 -4.04
C HIS A 127 -9.36 5.47 -4.09
N ALA A 128 -8.83 5.71 -5.29
CA ALA A 128 -7.51 6.34 -5.46
C ALA A 128 -7.47 7.76 -4.85
N ALA A 129 -8.56 8.54 -4.97
CA ALA A 129 -8.66 9.86 -4.36
C ALA A 129 -8.75 9.79 -2.82
N ILE A 130 -9.43 8.78 -2.26
CA ILE A 130 -9.47 8.51 -0.82
C ILE A 130 -8.05 8.22 -0.32
N TRP A 131 -7.31 7.33 -0.96
CA TRP A 131 -5.94 7.03 -0.60
C TRP A 131 -5.02 8.26 -0.66
N LYS A 132 -5.15 9.06 -1.71
CA LYS A 132 -4.38 10.30 -1.83
C LYS A 132 -4.66 11.26 -0.68
N ARG A 133 -5.92 11.41 -0.26
CA ARG A 133 -6.30 12.21 0.92
C ARG A 133 -5.72 11.64 2.21
N LEU A 134 -5.85 10.32 2.42
CA LEU A 134 -5.32 9.64 3.60
C LEU A 134 -3.78 9.77 3.73
N ASP A 135 -3.06 9.73 2.60
CA ASP A 135 -1.60 9.93 2.59
C ASP A 135 -1.21 11.38 2.91
N MET A 136 -2.05 12.34 2.54
CA MET A 136 -1.88 13.75 2.91
C MET A 136 -2.35 14.06 4.35
N GLY A 137 -2.80 13.05 5.11
CA GLY A 137 -3.34 13.24 6.46
C GLY A 137 -4.73 13.87 6.49
N MET A 138 -5.43 13.89 5.36
CA MET A 138 -6.78 14.41 5.23
C MET A 138 -7.81 13.29 5.45
N PRO A 139 -9.06 13.60 5.83
CA PRO A 139 -10.13 12.61 5.86
C PRO A 139 -10.31 11.96 4.49
N GLY A 140 -10.38 10.64 4.48
CA GLY A 140 -10.58 9.88 3.24
C GLY A 140 -11.97 10.09 2.64
N VAL A 141 -12.97 10.27 3.49
CA VAL A 141 -14.37 10.55 3.13
C VAL A 141 -14.79 11.91 3.67
N THR A 142 -15.80 12.51 3.07
CA THR A 142 -16.36 13.78 3.57
C THR A 142 -16.97 13.52 4.94
N PRO A 143 -16.57 14.28 5.98
CA PRO A 143 -17.11 14.09 7.31
C PRO A 143 -18.63 14.27 7.30
N SER A 144 -19.34 13.34 7.88
CA SER A 144 -20.80 13.33 7.90
C SER A 144 -21.40 14.29 8.95
N THR A 145 -20.55 14.85 9.83
CA THR A 145 -20.99 15.76 10.89
C THR A 145 -20.18 17.05 10.88
N PRO A 146 -20.78 18.21 11.30
CA PRO A 146 -20.07 19.49 11.39
C PRO A 146 -18.86 19.45 12.35
N GLU A 147 -18.92 18.64 13.40
CA GLU A 147 -17.82 18.46 14.35
C GLU A 147 -16.65 17.70 13.73
N ALA A 148 -16.95 16.65 12.97
CA ALA A 148 -15.93 15.91 12.24
C ALA A 148 -15.29 16.76 11.14
N ALA A 149 -16.07 17.65 10.49
CA ALA A 149 -15.57 18.62 9.50
C ALA A 149 -14.62 19.64 10.15
N ALA A 150 -14.97 20.19 11.31
CA ALA A 150 -14.13 21.12 12.06
C ALA A 150 -12.83 20.45 12.55
N ALA A 151 -12.92 19.21 13.05
CA ALA A 151 -11.75 18.44 13.45
C ALA A 151 -10.83 18.11 12.27
N ALA A 152 -11.42 17.82 11.11
CA ALA A 152 -10.69 17.60 9.86
C ALA A 152 -9.97 18.86 9.38
N GLU A 153 -10.61 20.02 9.50
CA GLU A 153 -10.01 21.30 9.09
C GLU A 153 -8.84 21.71 10.01
N ILE A 154 -8.95 21.42 11.30
CA ILE A 154 -7.85 21.61 12.26
C ILE A 154 -6.68 20.66 11.95
N ALA A 155 -6.96 19.40 11.65
CA ALA A 155 -5.95 18.41 11.29
C ALA A 155 -5.23 18.77 9.98
N ILE A 156 -5.94 19.33 9.00
CA ILE A 156 -5.36 19.79 7.72
C ILE A 156 -4.38 20.95 7.95
N ARG A 157 -4.68 21.85 8.86
CA ARG A 157 -3.85 23.03 9.15
C ARG A 157 -2.53 22.68 9.85
N ASP A 158 -2.56 21.63 10.70
CA ASP A 158 -1.42 21.30 11.57
C ASP A 158 -0.44 20.28 10.96
N GLU A 159 -0.83 19.50 9.94
CA GLU A 159 -0.08 18.31 9.55
C GLU A 159 0.41 18.24 8.09
N SER A 160 -0.06 19.09 7.20
CA SER A 160 0.31 18.99 5.77
C SER A 160 1.80 19.28 5.50
N TRP A 161 2.45 20.07 6.34
CA TRP A 161 3.86 20.44 6.25
C TRP A 161 4.83 19.38 6.73
N HIS A 162 4.51 18.73 7.85
CA HIS A 162 5.48 17.86 8.55
C HIS A 162 5.48 16.41 8.06
N ARG A 163 4.40 15.93 7.43
CA ARG A 163 4.28 14.52 7.05
C ARG A 163 4.81 14.18 5.66
N ALA A 164 4.76 15.08 4.71
CA ALA A 164 5.24 14.83 3.36
C ALA A 164 6.77 14.62 3.29
N ALA A 165 7.51 15.24 4.20
CA ALA A 165 8.97 15.15 4.24
C ALA A 165 9.50 13.89 4.96
N GLY A 166 8.76 13.34 5.94
CA GLY A 166 9.28 12.27 6.80
C GLY A 166 9.16 10.85 6.24
N ASN A 167 8.04 10.54 5.57
CA ASN A 167 7.76 9.15 5.21
C ASN A 167 8.41 8.68 3.90
N SER A 168 8.69 9.58 2.96
CA SER A 168 9.34 9.22 1.69
C SER A 168 10.80 8.80 1.88
N GLY A 169 11.50 9.38 2.83
CA GLY A 169 12.90 9.04 3.16
C GLY A 169 13.05 7.65 3.77
N THR A 170 12.22 7.32 4.75
CA THR A 170 12.30 6.04 5.47
C THR A 170 11.93 4.85 4.58
N LEU A 171 10.89 4.97 3.76
CA LEU A 171 10.53 3.90 2.83
C LEU A 171 11.60 3.69 1.75
N ARG A 172 12.14 4.78 1.23
CA ARG A 172 13.24 4.76 0.27
C ARG A 172 14.48 4.10 0.86
N ALA A 173 14.89 4.48 2.07
CA ALA A 173 16.01 3.88 2.78
C ALA A 173 15.78 2.39 3.04
N ALA A 174 14.57 1.98 3.44
CA ALA A 174 14.22 0.59 3.66
C ALA A 174 14.30 -0.24 2.37
N VAL A 175 13.73 0.24 1.25
CA VAL A 175 13.75 -0.46 -0.04
C VAL A 175 15.19 -0.59 -0.55
N PHE A 176 15.98 0.48 -0.51
CA PHE A 176 17.38 0.41 -0.92
C PHE A 176 18.19 -0.50 -0.01
N GLY A 177 17.97 -0.43 1.31
CA GLY A 177 18.67 -1.27 2.28
C GLY A 177 18.37 -2.76 2.11
N ILE A 178 17.11 -3.12 1.86
CA ILE A 178 16.73 -4.52 1.59
C ILE A 178 17.35 -5.00 0.29
N ASN A 179 17.28 -4.20 -0.78
CA ASN A 179 17.83 -4.58 -2.07
C ASN A 179 19.35 -4.74 -2.03
N ASP A 180 20.07 -3.79 -1.44
CA ASP A 180 21.51 -3.85 -1.29
C ASP A 180 21.95 -5.02 -0.40
N GLY A 181 21.26 -5.22 0.73
CA GLY A 181 21.51 -6.35 1.63
C GLY A 181 21.27 -7.71 0.99
N LEU A 182 20.24 -7.85 0.15
CA LEU A 182 19.98 -9.09 -0.58
C LEU A 182 21.05 -9.37 -1.62
N VAL A 183 21.42 -8.38 -2.42
CA VAL A 183 22.39 -8.55 -3.52
C VAL A 183 23.79 -8.82 -2.96
N SER A 184 24.26 -8.03 -2.00
CA SER A 184 25.59 -8.18 -1.41
C SER A 184 25.73 -9.49 -0.61
N ASN A 185 24.69 -9.85 0.15
CA ASN A 185 24.72 -11.12 0.91
C ASN A 185 24.61 -12.35 -0.01
N LEU A 186 23.79 -12.28 -1.08
CA LEU A 186 23.74 -13.33 -2.08
C LEU A 186 25.11 -13.52 -2.76
N ALA A 187 25.78 -12.43 -3.14
CA ALA A 187 27.10 -12.49 -3.74
C ALA A 187 28.13 -13.13 -2.78
N LEU A 188 28.07 -12.78 -1.49
CA LEU A 188 28.91 -13.37 -0.46
C LEU A 188 28.69 -14.89 -0.33
N ILE A 189 27.42 -15.31 -0.20
CA ILE A 189 27.03 -16.74 -0.10
C ILE A 189 27.47 -17.51 -1.34
N MET A 190 27.27 -16.96 -2.54
CA MET A 190 27.69 -17.59 -3.80
C MET A 190 29.21 -17.70 -3.91
N GLY A 191 29.96 -16.69 -3.41
CA GLY A 191 31.42 -16.75 -3.35
C GLY A 191 31.94 -17.89 -2.46
N PHE A 192 31.38 -18.06 -1.25
CA PHE A 192 31.74 -19.16 -0.34
C PHE A 192 31.31 -20.52 -0.89
N ALA A 193 30.12 -20.61 -1.50
CA ALA A 193 29.65 -21.85 -2.14
C ALA A 193 30.56 -22.24 -3.32
N GLY A 194 31.00 -21.29 -4.14
CA GLY A 194 31.94 -21.53 -5.24
C GLY A 194 33.34 -21.94 -4.79
N ALA A 195 33.77 -21.54 -3.58
CA ALA A 195 35.03 -21.96 -2.97
C ALA A 195 34.98 -23.37 -2.36
N ALA A 196 33.87 -24.11 -2.54
CA ALA A 196 33.66 -25.47 -2.02
C ALA A 196 33.86 -25.61 -0.51
N THR A 197 33.48 -24.59 0.25
CA THR A 197 33.52 -24.60 1.72
C THR A 197 32.36 -25.41 2.30
N GLY A 198 32.48 -25.89 3.54
CA GLY A 198 31.40 -26.61 4.21
C GLY A 198 30.16 -25.73 4.45
N ASN A 199 28.98 -26.37 4.49
CA ASN A 199 27.70 -25.67 4.66
C ASN A 199 27.65 -24.77 5.91
N GLU A 200 28.32 -25.15 6.99
CA GLU A 200 28.39 -24.36 8.22
C GLU A 200 29.09 -22.99 8.00
N VAL A 201 30.17 -23.00 7.19
CA VAL A 201 30.91 -21.77 6.85
C VAL A 201 30.05 -20.86 5.98
N ILE A 202 29.29 -21.42 5.03
CA ILE A 202 28.38 -20.66 4.16
C ILE A 202 27.27 -20.00 4.99
N VAL A 203 26.66 -20.72 5.93
CA VAL A 203 25.63 -20.17 6.83
C VAL A 203 26.22 -19.08 7.72
N LEU A 204 27.39 -19.33 8.31
CA LEU A 204 28.06 -18.34 9.15
C LEU A 204 28.41 -17.05 8.37
N ALA A 205 28.94 -17.21 7.16
CA ALA A 205 29.24 -16.07 6.28
C ALA A 205 27.97 -15.29 5.92
N GLY A 206 26.85 -15.98 5.61
CA GLY A 206 25.56 -15.33 5.34
C GLY A 206 25.04 -14.55 6.53
N VAL A 207 25.06 -15.12 7.73
CA VAL A 207 24.63 -14.43 8.96
C VAL A 207 25.56 -13.23 9.28
N ALA A 208 26.85 -13.41 9.18
CA ALA A 208 27.82 -12.34 9.40
C ALA A 208 27.64 -11.19 8.39
N GLY A 209 27.40 -11.53 7.11
CA GLY A 209 27.11 -10.54 6.05
C GLY A 209 25.84 -9.74 6.31
N LEU A 210 24.76 -10.40 6.73
CA LEU A 210 23.52 -9.75 7.11
C LEU A 210 23.71 -8.78 8.29
N LEU A 211 24.40 -9.20 9.34
CA LEU A 211 24.68 -8.37 10.50
C LEU A 211 25.55 -7.16 10.14
N ALA A 212 26.64 -7.39 9.39
CA ALA A 212 27.53 -6.32 8.94
C ALA A 212 26.79 -5.29 8.08
N GLY A 213 25.96 -5.75 7.13
CA GLY A 213 25.12 -4.88 6.31
C GLY A 213 24.10 -4.09 7.12
N ALA A 214 23.42 -4.72 8.06
CA ALA A 214 22.45 -4.06 8.94
C ALA A 214 23.10 -2.96 9.80
N PHE A 215 24.26 -3.21 10.40
CA PHE A 215 24.99 -2.19 11.18
C PHE A 215 25.49 -1.05 10.31
N SER A 216 26.04 -1.35 9.13
CA SER A 216 26.53 -0.34 8.19
C SER A 216 25.42 0.60 7.74
N MET A 217 24.27 0.05 7.34
CA MET A 217 23.11 0.83 6.91
C MET A 217 22.52 1.66 8.05
N ALA A 218 22.39 1.08 9.25
CA ALA A 218 21.90 1.80 10.42
C ALA A 218 22.79 3.00 10.79
N ALA A 219 24.11 2.82 10.75
CA ALA A 219 25.07 3.90 10.99
C ALA A 219 25.01 4.97 9.90
N GLY A 220 24.93 4.58 8.63
CA GLY A 220 24.80 5.51 7.50
C GLY A 220 23.52 6.34 7.56
N GLU A 221 22.38 5.71 7.85
CA GLU A 221 21.09 6.39 8.01
C GLU A 221 21.12 7.34 9.21
N TYR A 222 21.66 6.94 10.33
CA TYR A 222 21.81 7.80 11.51
C TYR A 222 22.60 9.07 11.19
N ILE A 223 23.75 8.94 10.52
CA ILE A 223 24.58 10.10 10.12
C ILE A 223 23.82 10.99 9.13
N SER A 224 23.13 10.40 8.14
CA SER A 224 22.34 11.13 7.17
C SER A 224 21.24 11.95 7.83
N MET A 225 20.48 11.34 8.73
CA MET A 225 19.41 12.01 9.48
C MET A 225 19.96 13.13 10.39
N GLN A 226 21.11 12.92 11.02
CA GLN A 226 21.76 13.94 11.83
C GLN A 226 22.17 15.14 10.99
N SER A 227 22.78 14.92 9.83
CA SER A 227 23.17 15.98 8.90
C SER A 227 21.97 16.76 8.35
N GLN A 228 20.86 16.07 8.03
CA GLN A 228 19.63 16.72 7.62
C GLN A 228 19.05 17.61 8.72
N ARG A 229 19.06 17.12 9.97
CA ARG A 229 18.58 17.89 11.11
C ARG A 229 19.39 19.17 11.31
N GLU A 230 20.70 19.09 11.24
CA GLU A 230 21.59 20.28 11.37
C GLU A 230 21.33 21.29 10.24
N LEU A 231 21.10 20.83 9.01
CA LEU A 231 20.74 21.72 7.90
C LEU A 231 19.39 22.41 8.12
N PHE A 232 18.37 21.70 8.61
CA PHE A 232 17.08 22.30 8.92
C PHE A 232 17.15 23.30 10.07
N GLU A 233 17.87 23.00 11.13
CA GLU A 233 18.08 23.92 12.26
C GLU A 233 18.77 25.21 11.78
N ARG A 234 19.74 25.11 10.89
CA ARG A 234 20.42 26.27 10.31
C ARG A 234 19.52 27.07 9.38
N GLN A 235 18.67 26.41 8.59
CA GLN A 235 17.70 27.07 7.72
C GLN A 235 16.66 27.86 8.51
N ILE A 236 16.14 27.27 9.59
CA ILE A 236 15.19 27.93 10.51
C ILE A 236 15.83 29.18 11.16
N GLU A 237 17.10 29.09 11.49
CA GLU A 237 17.83 30.24 12.07
C GLU A 237 17.97 31.39 11.07
N LEU A 238 18.32 31.09 9.82
CA LEU A 238 18.40 32.07 8.73
C LEU A 238 17.05 32.73 8.45
N GLU A 239 15.96 31.95 8.34
CA GLU A 239 14.62 32.49 8.16
C GLU A 239 14.15 33.36 9.33
N ARG A 240 14.53 33.01 10.56
CA ARG A 240 14.26 33.85 11.74
C ARG A 240 15.02 35.17 11.69
N GLU A 241 16.23 35.20 11.18
CA GLU A 241 17.00 36.43 10.99
C GLU A 241 16.39 37.28 9.88
N GLU A 242 15.99 36.69 8.74
CA GLU A 242 15.32 37.40 7.65
C GLU A 242 14.02 38.07 8.10
N LEU A 243 13.18 37.36 8.87
CA LEU A 243 11.95 37.90 9.44
C LEU A 243 12.17 39.02 10.44
N ARG A 244 13.36 39.15 11.05
CA ARG A 244 13.70 40.29 11.92
C ARG A 244 14.08 41.53 11.15
N PHE A 245 14.63 41.38 9.96
CA PHE A 245 15.12 42.48 9.14
C PHE A 245 14.13 42.92 8.05
N MET A 246 13.20 42.04 7.67
CA MET A 246 12.15 42.31 6.67
C MET A 246 10.79 41.81 7.17
N PRO A 247 10.13 42.51 8.15
CA PRO A 247 8.84 42.13 8.66
C PRO A 247 7.69 42.34 7.65
#